data_e4f1e77f8cf48bd58b9b5500d81747d7
#
_entry.id   e4f1e77f8cf48bd58b9b5500d81747d7
#
_cell.length_a   1.000
_cell.length_b   1.000
_cell.length_c   1.000
_cell.angle_alpha   90.00
_cell.angle_beta   90.00
_cell.angle_gamma   90.00
#
_symmetry.space_group_name_H-M   'P 1'
#
loop_
_entity.id
_entity.type
_entity.pdbx_description
1 polymer ?
#
loop_
_entity_poly.entity_id
_entity_poly.type
_entity_poly.pdbx_seq_one_letter_code
_entity_poly.pdbx_strand_id
1 'polypeptide(L)'
;MMAGQYEKAITIKQAIDSINLRHYLLPAIQRKFVWSSSQICLLFDSIMRDYPINSFMMWDIRSASIKNDYKFYEFLKEYCQRFNEENPCVATNAGFHDFKAVIDGQQRLTSLYIGLCGTYAYKQPRVWWPSAQDDRILPPRKLYVDLTAPLKSDDELMMKYNFRFLTDKQYTDSLTDNKHHLFCLHKIFKYEQYDSPDDILFNVVVPELEKRDLISSEFSRKTLLRLYTKIRTENIIHYFNESSQDIDHVLDVFIRTNSGGTKLEFSDLLMSIAVAHWQGDFRRELDELTKNIYQNNEMGFYIERDWFLKTSLMLIDSDVRFKVKNFTSEEVGKIQQQWSEIKSCIKETFILIRRFGINPQSLISKNAVIPVVYWLYKKQTSGHLLYTTINLLNKNHNERSVISQWFYMVLLKGIFGSQADALLTSIRDVMKNSLSDIHFPLEKIIDRYKGSNKDLRFDDEYIESLLNIRYGEGRCRALLHLLFPEMNPTEVFHIDHLHPRNHFSKKYLEKLDYIANSPEKLSFYENPEYWDTIPNLHLLNHSQNISKQDTSLKQWLSQPSNNYSPSMLLVSDENIEFSRFPEFYNERRNALKQRLLSRVFLTTKIDSSPSTMDTDEEILTD
;
A
#
# COMPACT_ATOMS: atom_id res chain seq x y z
N MET A 1 26.15 6.46 -28.72
CA MET A 1 24.79 6.91 -28.36
C MET A 1 24.91 8.26 -27.71
N MET A 2 24.13 9.26 -28.15
CA MET A 2 24.14 10.54 -27.43
C MET A 2 23.43 10.32 -26.09
N ALA A 3 24.10 10.69 -25.00
CA ALA A 3 23.47 10.75 -23.70
C ALA A 3 22.36 11.81 -23.71
N GLY A 4 21.33 11.68 -22.89
CA GLY A 4 20.34 12.72 -22.72
C GLY A 4 20.96 14.04 -22.30
N GLN A 5 20.29 15.15 -22.55
CA GLN A 5 20.80 16.50 -22.27
C GLN A 5 19.71 17.44 -21.74
N TYR A 6 20.12 18.52 -21.08
CA TYR A 6 19.20 19.63 -20.81
C TYR A 6 18.91 20.40 -22.08
N GLU A 7 17.65 20.59 -22.37
CA GLU A 7 17.17 21.36 -23.50
C GLU A 7 16.89 22.82 -23.08
N LYS A 8 16.75 23.70 -24.10
CA LYS A 8 16.33 25.07 -23.86
C LYS A 8 14.97 25.08 -23.16
N ALA A 9 14.88 25.83 -22.06
CA ALA A 9 13.61 25.97 -21.34
C ALA A 9 12.51 26.55 -22.24
N ILE A 10 11.27 26.14 -21.97
CA ILE A 10 10.07 26.54 -22.71
C ILE A 10 9.06 27.23 -21.80
N THR A 11 8.09 27.92 -22.41
CA THR A 11 6.99 28.55 -21.66
C THR A 11 5.97 27.50 -21.20
N ILE A 12 5.17 27.84 -20.19
CA ILE A 12 4.00 27.00 -19.80
C ILE A 12 3.06 26.84 -20.99
N LYS A 13 2.83 27.92 -21.76
CA LYS A 13 1.97 27.86 -22.96
C LYS A 13 2.45 26.81 -23.96
N GLN A 14 3.75 26.80 -24.29
CA GLN A 14 4.32 25.81 -25.21
C GLN A 14 4.16 24.38 -24.69
N ALA A 15 4.33 24.16 -23.37
CA ALA A 15 4.10 22.86 -22.76
C ALA A 15 2.63 22.42 -22.87
N ILE A 16 1.68 23.32 -22.60
CA ILE A 16 0.26 23.06 -22.72
C ILE A 16 -0.17 22.80 -24.19
N ASP A 17 0.37 23.59 -25.12
CA ASP A 17 0.14 23.36 -26.55
C ASP A 17 0.65 21.98 -27.00
N SER A 18 1.83 21.57 -26.49
CA SER A 18 2.39 20.23 -26.77
C SER A 18 1.53 19.11 -26.18
N ILE A 19 0.90 19.32 -25.02
CA ILE A 19 -0.08 18.39 -24.46
C ILE A 19 -1.32 18.30 -25.37
N ASN A 20 -1.89 19.43 -25.77
CA ASN A 20 -3.09 19.47 -26.62
C ASN A 20 -2.85 18.82 -27.99
N LEU A 21 -1.63 18.92 -28.54
CA LEU A 21 -1.22 18.33 -29.83
C LEU A 21 -0.72 16.89 -29.68
N ARG A 22 -0.77 16.29 -28.48
CA ARG A 22 -0.23 14.96 -28.19
C ARG A 22 1.27 14.81 -28.47
N HIS A 23 2.01 15.94 -28.51
CA HIS A 23 3.46 15.92 -28.53
C HIS A 23 4.04 15.57 -27.16
N TYR A 24 3.26 15.75 -26.08
CA TYR A 24 3.57 15.30 -24.74
C TYR A 24 2.51 14.29 -24.30
N LEU A 25 2.98 13.10 -23.92
CA LEU A 25 2.16 12.02 -23.41
C LEU A 25 2.72 11.51 -22.08
N LEU A 26 1.96 10.73 -21.36
CA LEU A 26 2.37 10.06 -20.13
C LEU A 26 2.66 8.59 -20.43
N PRO A 27 3.84 8.05 -20.07
CA PRO A 27 4.10 6.64 -20.19
C PRO A 27 3.32 5.86 -19.13
N ALA A 28 3.00 4.59 -19.40
CA ALA A 28 2.28 3.73 -18.46
C ALA A 28 2.96 3.57 -17.09
N ILE A 29 4.24 3.91 -16.99
CA ILE A 29 5.02 3.88 -15.73
C ILE A 29 4.58 4.92 -14.69
N GLN A 30 3.65 5.80 -15.01
CA GLN A 30 3.24 6.88 -14.13
C GLN A 30 2.05 6.48 -13.24
N ARG A 31 2.05 6.99 -12.01
CA ARG A 31 0.91 6.88 -11.10
C ARG A 31 -0.23 7.79 -11.52
N LYS A 32 -1.44 7.48 -11.07
CA LYS A 32 -2.61 8.35 -11.24
C LYS A 32 -2.33 9.76 -10.70
N PHE A 33 -3.09 10.74 -11.20
CA PHE A 33 -3.07 12.08 -10.64
C PHE A 33 -3.63 12.07 -9.21
N VAL A 34 -2.87 12.65 -8.26
CA VAL A 34 -3.23 12.61 -6.82
C VAL A 34 -3.17 13.97 -6.12
N TRP A 35 -2.73 15.03 -6.80
CA TRP A 35 -2.63 16.34 -6.17
C TRP A 35 -4.01 16.92 -5.85
N SER A 36 -4.13 17.49 -4.65
CA SER A 36 -5.32 18.20 -4.21
C SER A 36 -5.43 19.58 -4.88
N SER A 37 -6.64 20.16 -4.86
CA SER A 37 -6.86 21.52 -5.33
C SER A 37 -5.97 22.55 -4.63
N SER A 38 -5.69 22.37 -3.33
CA SER A 38 -4.79 23.24 -2.58
C SER A 38 -3.34 23.15 -3.07
N GLN A 39 -2.85 21.96 -3.41
CA GLN A 39 -1.51 21.79 -3.97
C GLN A 39 -1.38 22.43 -5.35
N ILE A 40 -2.44 22.37 -6.17
CA ILE A 40 -2.49 23.09 -7.45
C ILE A 40 -2.42 24.61 -7.21
N CYS A 41 -3.22 25.15 -6.29
CA CYS A 41 -3.19 26.57 -5.95
C CYS A 41 -1.79 27.00 -5.47
N LEU A 42 -1.14 26.19 -4.63
CA LEU A 42 0.22 26.47 -4.15
C LEU A 42 1.27 26.45 -5.27
N LEU A 43 1.12 25.58 -6.27
CA LEU A 43 1.98 25.58 -7.45
C LEU A 43 1.87 26.90 -8.22
N PHE A 44 0.66 27.39 -8.46
CA PHE A 44 0.44 28.67 -9.14
C PHE A 44 0.98 29.85 -8.33
N ASP A 45 0.78 29.85 -7.00
CA ASP A 45 1.38 30.86 -6.13
C ASP A 45 2.92 30.84 -6.19
N SER A 46 3.51 29.64 -6.18
CA SER A 46 4.97 29.47 -6.31
C SER A 46 5.51 30.05 -7.61
N ILE A 47 4.84 29.78 -8.74
CA ILE A 47 5.18 30.32 -10.06
C ILE A 47 5.08 31.85 -10.04
N MET A 48 4.03 32.39 -9.46
CA MET A 48 3.83 33.83 -9.32
C MET A 48 4.85 34.51 -8.42
N ARG A 49 5.55 33.77 -7.57
CA ARG A 49 6.60 34.28 -6.64
C ARG A 49 8.02 33.99 -7.08
N ASP A 50 8.20 33.44 -8.29
CA ASP A 50 9.51 33.00 -8.82
C ASP A 50 10.15 31.87 -8.01
N TYR A 51 9.33 31.08 -7.31
CA TYR A 51 9.87 29.91 -6.63
C TYR A 51 10.15 28.79 -7.64
N PRO A 52 11.25 28.04 -7.46
CA PRO A 52 11.59 26.98 -8.38
C PRO A 52 10.53 25.86 -8.32
N ILE A 53 10.06 25.45 -9.51
CA ILE A 53 9.12 24.33 -9.64
C ILE A 53 9.82 23.02 -10.00
N ASN A 54 11.14 22.93 -9.84
CA ASN A 54 12.04 21.85 -10.25
C ASN A 54 12.04 21.58 -11.77
N SER A 55 13.06 20.89 -12.24
CA SER A 55 13.13 20.44 -13.62
C SER A 55 12.17 19.29 -13.91
N PHE A 56 11.89 19.10 -15.18
CA PHE A 56 11.13 17.97 -15.70
C PHE A 56 12.07 17.00 -16.38
N MET A 57 11.65 15.74 -16.51
CA MET A 57 12.35 14.74 -17.29
C MET A 57 11.42 14.22 -18.40
N MET A 58 11.89 14.29 -19.62
CA MET A 58 11.16 13.85 -20.81
C MET A 58 11.96 12.79 -21.56
N TRP A 59 11.27 11.89 -22.23
CA TRP A 59 11.86 10.83 -23.01
C TRP A 59 11.37 10.92 -24.47
N ASP A 60 12.28 11.08 -25.41
CA ASP A 60 11.97 11.10 -26.84
C ASP A 60 11.56 9.73 -27.35
N ILE A 61 10.33 9.57 -27.76
CA ILE A 61 9.80 8.34 -28.35
C ILE A 61 9.81 8.44 -29.86
N ARG A 62 10.74 7.71 -30.47
CA ARG A 62 10.94 7.65 -31.95
C ARG A 62 10.79 6.22 -32.48
N SER A 63 11.19 5.23 -31.67
CA SER A 63 11.17 3.81 -32.07
C SER A 63 9.75 3.31 -32.31
N ALA A 64 9.54 2.69 -33.45
CA ALA A 64 8.27 2.04 -33.82
C ALA A 64 7.94 0.89 -32.84
N SER A 65 8.92 0.14 -32.38
CA SER A 65 8.72 -0.91 -31.37
C SER A 65 8.20 -0.34 -30.05
N ILE A 66 8.80 0.74 -29.55
CA ILE A 66 8.34 1.39 -28.32
C ILE A 66 6.90 1.91 -28.49
N LYS A 67 6.58 2.54 -29.61
CA LYS A 67 5.22 3.03 -29.90
C LYS A 67 4.18 1.91 -29.96
N ASN A 68 4.55 0.73 -30.46
CA ASN A 68 3.67 -0.43 -30.56
C ASN A 68 3.55 -1.21 -29.24
N ASP A 69 4.67 -1.39 -28.55
CA ASP A 69 4.78 -2.33 -27.44
C ASP A 69 4.42 -1.70 -26.10
N TYR A 70 4.44 -0.35 -26.01
CA TYR A 70 4.16 0.37 -24.77
C TYR A 70 2.90 1.22 -24.86
N LYS A 71 2.19 1.33 -23.72
CA LYS A 71 1.00 2.18 -23.61
C LYS A 71 1.38 3.58 -23.15
N PHE A 72 0.77 4.55 -23.81
CA PHE A 72 0.88 5.97 -23.49
C PHE A 72 -0.51 6.56 -23.25
N TYR A 73 -0.56 7.61 -22.44
CA TYR A 73 -1.80 8.22 -21.99
C TYR A 73 -1.77 9.72 -22.21
N GLU A 74 -2.94 10.31 -22.44
CA GLU A 74 -3.12 11.75 -22.41
C GLU A 74 -3.06 12.28 -20.97
N PHE A 75 -2.78 13.58 -20.85
CA PHE A 75 -2.92 14.28 -19.61
C PHE A 75 -4.39 14.43 -19.23
N LEU A 76 -4.70 14.31 -17.95
CA LEU A 76 -6.04 14.47 -17.44
C LEU A 76 -6.44 15.95 -17.50
N LYS A 77 -7.48 16.29 -18.26
CA LYS A 77 -8.02 17.64 -18.38
C LYS A 77 -9.14 17.90 -17.39
N GLU A 78 -10.02 16.94 -17.24
CA GLU A 78 -11.20 17.02 -16.37
C GLU A 78 -11.06 15.99 -15.25
N TYR A 79 -10.57 16.45 -14.10
CA TYR A 79 -10.44 15.59 -12.93
C TYR A 79 -11.75 15.53 -12.15
N CYS A 80 -12.22 14.31 -11.84
CA CYS A 80 -13.35 14.11 -10.94
C CYS A 80 -13.00 13.01 -9.93
N GLN A 81 -12.94 13.39 -8.67
CA GLN A 81 -12.57 12.50 -7.56
C GLN A 81 -13.42 11.22 -7.56
N ARG A 82 -12.78 10.04 -7.59
CA ARG A 82 -13.33 8.68 -7.70
C ARG A 82 -13.90 8.30 -9.08
N PHE A 83 -14.31 9.22 -9.91
CA PHE A 83 -15.05 8.91 -11.13
C PHE A 83 -14.24 9.16 -12.41
N ASN A 84 -13.37 10.17 -12.42
CA ASN A 84 -12.49 10.46 -13.55
C ASN A 84 -11.09 10.81 -13.01
N GLU A 85 -10.34 9.77 -12.62
CA GLU A 85 -8.98 9.85 -12.08
C GLU A 85 -7.96 9.19 -13.00
N GLU A 86 -8.43 8.50 -14.05
CA GLU A 86 -7.59 7.77 -14.99
C GLU A 86 -7.30 8.58 -16.24
N ASN A 87 -6.04 8.52 -16.67
CA ASN A 87 -5.61 9.17 -17.88
C ASN A 87 -6.14 8.39 -19.12
N PRO A 88 -6.70 9.03 -20.14
CA PRO A 88 -7.15 8.37 -21.35
C PRO A 88 -5.98 7.70 -22.10
N CYS A 89 -6.14 6.43 -22.47
CA CYS A 89 -5.12 5.72 -23.24
C CYS A 89 -5.10 6.20 -24.70
N VAL A 90 -3.90 6.40 -25.24
CA VAL A 90 -3.67 6.77 -26.63
C VAL A 90 -3.27 5.54 -27.44
N ALA A 91 -3.91 5.30 -28.57
CA ALA A 91 -3.49 4.27 -29.51
C ALA A 91 -2.26 4.77 -30.28
N THR A 92 -1.08 4.52 -29.73
CA THR A 92 0.19 4.77 -30.44
C THR A 92 0.55 3.56 -31.28
N ASN A 93 1.09 3.79 -32.47
CA ASN A 93 1.59 2.75 -33.38
C ASN A 93 2.76 3.31 -34.19
N ALA A 94 3.36 2.50 -35.06
CA ALA A 94 4.49 2.91 -35.89
C ALA A 94 4.23 4.15 -36.76
N GLY A 95 2.96 4.41 -37.13
CA GLY A 95 2.55 5.59 -37.90
C GLY A 95 2.24 6.82 -37.04
N PHE A 96 2.24 6.71 -35.72
CA PHE A 96 2.06 7.85 -34.82
C PHE A 96 3.29 8.77 -34.89
N HIS A 97 3.09 10.09 -34.85
CA HIS A 97 4.21 11.05 -34.85
C HIS A 97 5.14 10.83 -33.67
N ASP A 98 6.35 11.35 -33.76
CA ASP A 98 7.29 11.34 -32.63
C ASP A 98 6.79 12.27 -31.53
N PHE A 99 6.97 11.84 -30.29
CA PHE A 99 6.48 12.58 -29.12
C PHE A 99 7.44 12.42 -27.94
N LYS A 100 7.25 13.24 -26.92
CA LYS A 100 7.97 13.11 -25.65
C LYS A 100 7.08 12.50 -24.58
N ALA A 101 7.55 11.43 -23.95
CA ALA A 101 6.91 10.87 -22.77
C ALA A 101 7.43 11.60 -21.52
N VAL A 102 6.53 12.16 -20.71
CA VAL A 102 6.91 12.88 -19.48
C VAL A 102 7.17 11.88 -18.36
N ILE A 103 8.44 11.70 -18.01
CA ILE A 103 8.91 10.72 -17.03
C ILE A 103 8.89 11.29 -15.61
N ASP A 104 9.34 12.56 -15.41
CA ASP A 104 9.19 13.24 -14.13
C ASP A 104 8.53 14.60 -14.34
N GLY A 105 7.77 15.04 -13.31
CA GLY A 105 6.98 16.25 -13.32
C GLY A 105 5.54 16.08 -13.80
N GLN A 106 5.06 14.86 -14.01
CA GLN A 106 3.70 14.57 -14.43
C GLN A 106 2.65 15.30 -13.58
N GLN A 107 2.73 15.22 -12.25
CA GLN A 107 1.76 15.86 -11.36
C GLN A 107 1.73 17.38 -11.55
N ARG A 108 2.91 17.99 -11.73
CA ARG A 108 3.06 19.43 -11.96
C ARG A 108 2.46 19.84 -13.31
N LEU A 109 2.80 19.14 -14.41
CA LEU A 109 2.23 19.44 -15.73
C LEU A 109 0.72 19.19 -15.78
N THR A 110 0.23 18.09 -15.19
CA THR A 110 -1.21 17.84 -15.09
C THR A 110 -1.92 18.95 -14.28
N SER A 111 -1.30 19.43 -13.20
CA SER A 111 -1.83 20.53 -12.39
C SER A 111 -1.93 21.83 -13.19
N LEU A 112 -0.89 22.14 -13.99
CA LEU A 112 -0.92 23.29 -14.89
C LEU A 112 -2.01 23.14 -15.95
N TYR A 113 -2.15 21.96 -16.53
CA TYR A 113 -3.16 21.67 -17.55
C TYR A 113 -4.60 21.78 -17.01
N ILE A 114 -4.87 21.18 -15.84
CA ILE A 114 -6.17 21.30 -15.16
C ILE A 114 -6.46 22.76 -14.81
N GLY A 115 -5.51 23.47 -14.22
CA GLY A 115 -5.70 24.85 -13.78
C GLY A 115 -5.92 25.85 -14.94
N LEU A 116 -5.28 25.62 -16.09
CA LEU A 116 -5.28 26.54 -17.23
C LEU A 116 -6.33 26.18 -18.29
N CYS A 117 -6.70 24.90 -18.43
CA CYS A 117 -7.55 24.42 -19.53
C CYS A 117 -8.66 23.47 -19.09
N GLY A 118 -8.62 22.96 -17.86
CA GLY A 118 -9.48 21.88 -17.40
C GLY A 118 -10.34 22.25 -16.19
N THR A 119 -10.87 21.22 -15.54
CA THR A 119 -11.70 21.33 -14.34
C THR A 119 -11.24 20.37 -13.26
N TYR A 120 -11.51 20.74 -12.01
CA TYR A 120 -11.23 19.93 -10.85
C TYR A 120 -12.51 19.74 -10.01
N ALA A 121 -13.04 18.52 -9.98
CA ALA A 121 -14.24 18.20 -9.23
C ALA A 121 -13.92 17.36 -8.00
N TYR A 122 -14.32 17.82 -6.83
CA TYR A 122 -14.20 17.11 -5.56
C TYR A 122 -15.50 17.17 -4.78
N LYS A 123 -15.71 16.16 -3.92
CA LYS A 123 -16.93 16.00 -3.15
C LYS A 123 -17.15 17.18 -2.20
N GLN A 124 -18.37 17.69 -2.17
CA GLN A 124 -18.77 18.70 -1.18
C GLN A 124 -18.71 18.13 0.25
N PRO A 125 -18.38 18.94 1.26
CA PRO A 125 -18.41 18.53 2.66
C PRO A 125 -19.80 18.08 3.09
N ARG A 126 -19.87 17.13 4.02
CA ARG A 126 -21.11 16.64 4.66
C ARG A 126 -22.16 16.00 3.72
N VAL A 127 -21.75 15.60 2.52
CA VAL A 127 -22.62 14.86 1.59
C VAL A 127 -22.07 13.43 1.44
N TRP A 128 -22.96 12.44 1.27
CA TRP A 128 -22.55 11.05 1.01
C TRP A 128 -22.00 10.91 -0.39
N TRP A 129 -21.14 9.90 -0.57
CA TRP A 129 -20.60 9.57 -1.89
C TRP A 129 -21.71 9.04 -2.79
N PRO A 130 -21.86 9.55 -4.03
CA PRO A 130 -22.83 9.02 -4.97
C PRO A 130 -22.33 7.69 -5.56
N SER A 131 -23.26 6.87 -6.07
CA SER A 131 -22.94 5.61 -6.77
C SER A 131 -22.41 5.83 -8.18
N ALA A 132 -22.67 6.99 -8.79
CA ALA A 132 -22.18 7.42 -10.08
C ALA A 132 -21.77 8.89 -10.02
N GLN A 133 -21.05 9.40 -11.04
CA GLN A 133 -20.69 10.81 -11.11
C GLN A 133 -21.95 11.67 -11.08
N ASP A 134 -22.00 12.63 -10.19
CA ASP A 134 -23.10 13.60 -10.03
C ASP A 134 -22.54 14.99 -9.77
N ASP A 135 -22.72 15.89 -10.73
CA ASP A 135 -22.20 17.26 -10.67
C ASP A 135 -22.82 18.11 -9.53
N ARG A 136 -23.95 17.68 -8.95
CA ARG A 136 -24.52 18.32 -7.75
C ARG A 136 -23.68 18.01 -6.50
N ILE A 137 -23.01 16.86 -6.47
CA ILE A 137 -22.19 16.39 -5.36
C ILE A 137 -20.71 16.66 -5.63
N LEU A 138 -20.29 16.49 -6.88
CA LEU A 138 -18.93 16.71 -7.38
C LEU A 138 -18.93 17.77 -8.50
N PRO A 139 -19.30 19.03 -8.19
CA PRO A 139 -19.38 20.05 -9.22
C PRO A 139 -17.99 20.36 -9.81
N PRO A 140 -17.88 20.43 -11.16
CA PRO A 140 -16.66 20.86 -11.81
C PRO A 140 -16.33 22.33 -11.46
N ARG A 141 -15.04 22.56 -11.15
CA ARG A 141 -14.54 23.88 -10.76
C ARG A 141 -13.39 24.28 -11.67
N LYS A 142 -13.35 25.56 -12.04
CA LYS A 142 -12.25 26.19 -12.76
C LYS A 142 -11.35 26.95 -11.79
N LEU A 143 -10.10 27.16 -12.15
CA LEU A 143 -9.16 27.92 -11.34
C LEU A 143 -9.30 29.42 -11.59
N TYR A 144 -9.38 30.18 -10.51
CA TYR A 144 -9.46 31.64 -10.48
C TYR A 144 -8.36 32.19 -9.59
N VAL A 145 -7.94 33.43 -9.89
CA VAL A 145 -7.11 34.25 -8.99
C VAL A 145 -7.89 35.51 -8.59
N ASP A 146 -7.82 35.86 -7.33
CA ASP A 146 -8.41 37.10 -6.81
C ASP A 146 -7.45 38.27 -7.07
N LEU A 147 -7.92 39.26 -7.79
CA LEU A 147 -7.17 40.46 -8.14
C LEU A 147 -7.32 41.59 -7.11
N THR A 148 -8.12 41.43 -6.06
CA THR A 148 -8.45 42.49 -5.11
C THR A 148 -7.26 42.92 -4.26
N ALA A 149 -6.63 41.97 -3.58
CA ALA A 149 -5.52 42.18 -2.65
C ALA A 149 -4.72 40.90 -2.44
N PRO A 150 -3.46 41.00 -1.96
CA PRO A 150 -2.72 39.84 -1.52
C PRO A 150 -3.37 39.18 -0.30
N LEU A 151 -3.15 37.86 -0.13
CA LEU A 151 -3.52 37.17 1.11
C LEU A 151 -2.74 37.75 2.30
N LYS A 152 -3.34 37.70 3.48
CA LYS A 152 -2.70 38.15 4.72
C LYS A 152 -1.58 37.19 5.11
N SER A 153 -0.64 37.68 5.90
CA SER A 153 0.56 36.92 6.30
C SER A 153 0.30 35.73 7.23
N ASP A 154 -0.92 35.56 7.72
CA ASP A 154 -1.36 34.49 8.61
C ASP A 154 -2.08 33.32 7.88
N ASP A 155 -2.01 33.30 6.54
CA ASP A 155 -2.52 32.17 5.75
C ASP A 155 -1.74 30.87 6.07
N GLU A 156 -2.47 29.78 6.33
CA GLU A 156 -1.88 28.49 6.71
C GLU A 156 -0.90 27.93 5.65
N LEU A 157 -1.14 28.22 4.37
CA LEU A 157 -0.28 27.80 3.26
C LEU A 157 0.77 28.84 2.91
N MET A 158 0.83 29.97 3.63
CA MET A 158 1.75 31.08 3.40
C MET A 158 1.73 31.61 1.95
N MET A 159 0.59 31.49 1.26
CA MET A 159 0.39 32.00 -0.10
C MET A 159 0.25 33.52 -0.12
N LYS A 160 0.74 34.13 -1.19
CA LYS A 160 0.56 35.57 -1.47
C LYS A 160 -0.64 35.83 -2.36
N TYR A 161 -0.85 35.01 -3.36
CA TYR A 161 -1.91 35.14 -4.34
C TYR A 161 -3.05 34.20 -4.01
N ASN A 162 -4.28 34.71 -4.01
CA ASN A 162 -5.47 33.94 -3.64
C ASN A 162 -6.02 33.17 -4.85
N PHE A 163 -5.43 31.99 -5.08
CA PHE A 163 -5.95 31.04 -6.09
C PHE A 163 -7.04 30.17 -5.51
N ARG A 164 -8.15 29.98 -6.23
CA ARG A 164 -9.29 29.15 -5.80
C ARG A 164 -9.90 28.37 -6.96
N PHE A 165 -10.29 27.15 -6.69
CA PHE A 165 -11.18 26.39 -7.57
C PHE A 165 -12.63 26.69 -7.24
N LEU A 166 -13.37 27.29 -8.17
CA LEU A 166 -14.76 27.70 -8.00
C LEU A 166 -15.64 27.12 -9.09
N THR A 167 -16.89 26.79 -8.72
CA THR A 167 -17.95 26.46 -9.67
C THR A 167 -18.40 27.71 -10.40
N ASP A 168 -19.06 27.54 -11.57
CA ASP A 168 -19.63 28.69 -12.30
C ASP A 168 -20.65 29.44 -11.44
N LYS A 169 -21.43 28.74 -10.58
CA LYS A 169 -22.34 29.37 -9.63
C LYS A 169 -21.60 30.23 -8.59
N GLN A 170 -20.57 29.65 -7.93
CA GLN A 170 -19.78 30.40 -6.93
C GLN A 170 -19.10 31.63 -7.54
N TYR A 171 -18.63 31.52 -8.80
CA TYR A 171 -18.12 32.68 -9.52
C TYR A 171 -19.19 33.75 -9.78
N THR A 172 -20.36 33.33 -10.25
CA THR A 172 -21.48 34.27 -10.49
C THR A 172 -21.93 34.94 -9.19
N ASP A 173 -22.06 34.19 -8.11
CA ASP A 173 -22.43 34.73 -6.80
C ASP A 173 -21.38 35.76 -6.31
N SER A 174 -20.08 35.52 -6.58
CA SER A 174 -19.01 36.46 -6.21
C SER A 174 -19.03 37.78 -6.98
N LEU A 175 -19.64 37.84 -8.16
CA LEU A 175 -19.80 39.09 -8.92
C LEU A 175 -20.78 40.05 -8.28
N THR A 176 -21.68 39.55 -7.40
CA THR A 176 -22.69 40.36 -6.74
C THR A 176 -22.27 40.95 -5.40
N ASP A 177 -21.21 40.40 -4.78
CA ASP A 177 -20.78 40.80 -3.44
C ASP A 177 -19.77 41.96 -3.41
N ASN A 178 -19.20 42.37 -4.56
CA ASN A 178 -18.20 43.42 -4.77
C ASN A 178 -16.95 43.31 -3.87
N LYS A 179 -16.75 42.18 -3.20
CA LYS A 179 -15.63 41.96 -2.28
C LYS A 179 -14.43 41.27 -2.97
N HIS A 180 -14.70 40.54 -4.05
CA HIS A 180 -13.70 39.77 -4.75
C HIS A 180 -13.75 40.00 -6.26
N HIS A 181 -12.63 40.31 -6.85
CA HIS A 181 -12.49 40.48 -8.30
C HIS A 181 -11.73 39.31 -8.93
N LEU A 182 -12.47 38.24 -9.19
CA LEU A 182 -11.93 36.96 -9.65
C LEU A 182 -11.61 36.97 -11.16
N PHE A 183 -10.42 36.52 -11.52
CA PHE A 183 -10.00 36.33 -12.90
C PHE A 183 -9.86 34.84 -13.19
N CYS A 184 -10.60 34.31 -14.19
CA CYS A 184 -10.51 32.92 -14.62
C CYS A 184 -9.22 32.67 -15.43
N LEU A 185 -8.38 31.72 -15.00
CA LEU A 185 -7.10 31.47 -15.66
C LEU A 185 -7.25 30.96 -17.10
N HIS A 186 -8.37 30.30 -17.45
CA HIS A 186 -8.62 29.86 -18.82
C HIS A 186 -8.63 31.02 -19.83
N LYS A 187 -8.89 32.25 -19.40
CA LYS A 187 -8.87 33.42 -20.29
C LYS A 187 -7.50 33.75 -20.82
N ILE A 188 -6.42 33.33 -20.12
CA ILE A 188 -5.04 33.64 -20.53
C ILE A 188 -4.71 33.14 -21.92
N PHE A 189 -5.29 32.01 -22.35
CA PHE A 189 -5.08 31.45 -23.69
C PHE A 189 -5.95 32.07 -24.77
N LYS A 190 -6.93 32.89 -24.41
CA LYS A 190 -7.81 33.57 -25.36
C LYS A 190 -7.22 34.87 -25.91
N TYR A 191 -6.20 35.39 -25.25
CA TYR A 191 -5.51 36.59 -25.73
C TYR A 191 -4.54 36.23 -26.85
N GLU A 192 -4.28 37.22 -27.73
CA GLU A 192 -3.20 37.15 -28.71
C GLU A 192 -1.84 37.05 -28.01
N GLN A 193 -0.81 36.65 -28.75
CA GLN A 193 0.55 36.60 -28.25
C GLN A 193 1.14 38.00 -28.25
N TYR A 194 1.58 38.48 -27.10
CA TYR A 194 2.31 39.71 -26.90
C TYR A 194 3.59 39.38 -26.15
N ASP A 195 4.71 39.96 -26.59
CA ASP A 195 6.03 39.70 -26.01
C ASP A 195 6.58 40.93 -25.24
N SER A 196 6.11 42.13 -25.59
CA SER A 196 6.47 43.36 -24.89
C SER A 196 5.59 43.58 -23.64
N PRO A 197 6.17 43.96 -22.48
CA PRO A 197 5.40 44.32 -21.29
C PRO A 197 4.37 45.40 -21.54
N ASP A 198 4.67 46.38 -22.40
CA ASP A 198 3.74 47.46 -22.73
C ASP A 198 2.54 46.95 -23.54
N ASP A 199 2.77 46.11 -24.54
CA ASP A 199 1.68 45.52 -25.31
C ASP A 199 0.77 44.64 -24.43
N ILE A 200 1.36 43.89 -23.51
CA ILE A 200 0.59 43.11 -22.53
C ILE A 200 -0.24 44.03 -21.64
N LEU A 201 0.38 45.13 -21.17
CA LEU A 201 -0.29 46.09 -20.31
C LEU A 201 -1.52 46.69 -21.02
N PHE A 202 -1.33 47.22 -22.25
CA PHE A 202 -2.38 47.92 -22.99
C PHE A 202 -3.45 46.99 -23.60
N ASN A 203 -3.07 45.81 -24.07
CA ASN A 203 -3.99 44.95 -24.77
C ASN A 203 -4.66 43.88 -23.88
N VAL A 204 -4.11 43.58 -22.71
CA VAL A 204 -4.61 42.56 -21.80
C VAL A 204 -5.00 43.12 -20.43
N VAL A 205 -4.05 43.76 -19.75
CA VAL A 205 -4.20 44.16 -18.35
C VAL A 205 -5.20 45.29 -18.21
N VAL A 206 -5.02 46.38 -18.95
CA VAL A 206 -5.90 47.57 -18.85
C VAL A 206 -7.36 47.21 -19.21
N PRO A 207 -7.67 46.57 -20.35
CA PRO A 207 -9.06 46.24 -20.68
C PRO A 207 -9.73 45.26 -19.70
N GLU A 208 -8.97 44.36 -19.07
CA GLU A 208 -9.52 43.44 -18.07
C GLU A 208 -9.77 44.11 -16.71
N LEU A 209 -8.95 45.10 -16.34
CA LEU A 209 -9.10 45.84 -15.08
C LEU A 209 -10.13 46.97 -15.17
N GLU A 210 -10.31 47.58 -16.35
CA GLU A 210 -11.43 48.52 -16.60
C GLU A 210 -12.78 47.91 -16.35
N LYS A 211 -13.00 46.69 -16.82
CA LYS A 211 -14.25 45.93 -16.58
C LYS A 211 -14.56 45.67 -15.10
N ARG A 212 -13.60 45.93 -14.20
CA ARG A 212 -13.67 45.62 -12.76
C ARG A 212 -13.41 46.81 -11.86
N ASP A 213 -13.26 47.99 -12.41
CA ASP A 213 -12.89 49.22 -11.70
C ASP A 213 -11.59 49.08 -10.87
N LEU A 214 -10.62 48.25 -11.36
CA LEU A 214 -9.38 47.98 -10.67
C LEU A 214 -8.11 48.62 -11.32
N ILE A 215 -8.28 49.52 -12.26
CA ILE A 215 -7.15 50.19 -12.96
C ILE A 215 -6.22 50.91 -12.00
N SER A 216 -6.77 51.55 -10.96
CA SER A 216 -5.94 52.24 -9.96
C SER A 216 -5.18 51.31 -9.03
N SER A 217 -5.56 50.04 -8.93
CA SER A 217 -4.91 49.06 -8.05
C SER A 217 -3.58 48.61 -8.62
N GLU A 218 -2.51 48.94 -7.94
CA GLU A 218 -1.15 48.49 -8.28
C GLU A 218 -1.02 46.96 -8.19
N PHE A 219 -1.60 46.36 -7.14
CA PHE A 219 -1.61 44.90 -6.95
C PHE A 219 -2.27 44.19 -8.12
N SER A 220 -3.46 44.64 -8.54
CA SER A 220 -4.23 44.02 -9.64
C SER A 220 -3.46 44.08 -10.94
N ARG A 221 -2.87 45.25 -11.27
CA ARG A 221 -2.05 45.43 -12.48
C ARG A 221 -0.84 44.51 -12.47
N LYS A 222 -0.05 44.53 -11.39
CA LYS A 222 1.14 43.67 -11.25
C LYS A 222 0.77 42.18 -11.30
N THR A 223 -0.34 41.78 -10.67
CA THR A 223 -0.77 40.38 -10.64
C THR A 223 -1.16 39.88 -12.02
N LEU A 224 -1.98 40.61 -12.77
CA LEU A 224 -2.43 40.17 -14.09
C LEU A 224 -1.30 40.22 -15.14
N LEU A 225 -0.46 41.27 -15.12
CA LEU A 225 0.74 41.33 -15.96
C LEU A 225 1.66 40.14 -15.69
N ARG A 226 1.98 39.89 -14.42
CA ARG A 226 2.85 38.79 -14.02
C ARG A 226 2.27 37.43 -14.38
N LEU A 227 0.97 37.22 -14.18
CA LEU A 227 0.29 35.97 -14.56
C LEU A 227 0.42 35.69 -16.05
N TYR A 228 0.18 36.70 -16.89
CA TYR A 228 0.34 36.58 -18.33
C TYR A 228 1.79 36.24 -18.70
N THR A 229 2.73 36.99 -18.17
CA THR A 229 4.18 36.84 -18.44
C THR A 229 4.68 35.46 -18.04
N LYS A 230 4.31 34.98 -16.84
CA LYS A 230 4.72 33.66 -16.35
C LYS A 230 4.17 32.49 -17.19
N ILE A 231 2.98 32.64 -17.74
CA ILE A 231 2.36 31.56 -18.51
C ILE A 231 2.80 31.59 -19.97
N ARG A 232 2.95 32.77 -20.58
CA ARG A 232 3.06 32.89 -22.03
C ARG A 232 4.42 33.30 -22.56
N THR A 233 5.23 34.07 -21.79
CA THR A 233 6.47 34.65 -22.30
C THR A 233 7.72 34.16 -21.58
N GLU A 234 7.67 33.88 -20.28
CA GLU A 234 8.82 33.37 -19.54
C GLU A 234 9.05 31.87 -19.76
N ASN A 235 10.29 31.52 -20.02
CA ASN A 235 10.72 30.13 -20.20
C ASN A 235 11.04 29.50 -18.84
N ILE A 236 10.04 29.04 -18.13
CA ILE A 236 10.17 28.49 -16.76
C ILE A 236 10.10 26.96 -16.69
N ILE A 237 9.76 26.30 -17.78
CA ILE A 237 9.74 24.83 -17.86
C ILE A 237 11.13 24.35 -18.30
N HIS A 238 11.97 24.04 -17.32
CA HIS A 238 13.28 23.44 -17.52
C HIS A 238 13.16 21.93 -17.57
N TYR A 239 13.75 21.27 -18.55
CA TYR A 239 13.66 19.82 -18.66
C TYR A 239 14.94 19.17 -19.20
N PHE A 240 15.20 17.97 -18.69
CA PHE A 240 16.16 17.04 -19.26
C PHE A 240 15.46 16.16 -20.29
N ASN A 241 16.06 16.01 -21.45
CA ASN A 241 15.51 15.18 -22.52
C ASN A 241 16.37 13.93 -22.72
N GLU A 242 15.83 12.78 -22.37
CA GLU A 242 16.45 11.48 -22.62
C GLU A 242 16.14 11.03 -24.06
N SER A 243 17.15 10.69 -24.81
CA SER A 243 17.04 10.30 -26.21
C SER A 243 17.25 8.79 -26.46
N SER A 244 17.70 8.06 -25.44
CA SER A 244 17.88 6.61 -25.53
C SER A 244 16.59 5.90 -25.88
N GLN A 245 16.66 4.94 -26.80
CA GLN A 245 15.53 4.05 -27.12
C GLN A 245 15.66 2.70 -26.37
N ASP A 246 16.60 2.61 -25.42
CA ASP A 246 16.73 1.49 -24.50
C ASP A 246 15.91 1.77 -23.25
N ILE A 247 14.84 1.00 -23.06
CA ILE A 247 13.91 1.21 -21.96
C ILE A 247 14.54 0.92 -20.60
N ASP A 248 15.43 -0.06 -20.51
CA ASP A 248 16.11 -0.40 -19.25
C ASP A 248 16.99 0.77 -18.78
N HIS A 249 17.70 1.41 -19.72
CA HIS A 249 18.46 2.62 -19.44
C HIS A 249 17.56 3.78 -18.97
N VAL A 250 16.47 4.05 -19.69
CA VAL A 250 15.53 5.13 -19.33
C VAL A 250 14.92 4.92 -17.96
N LEU A 251 14.59 3.67 -17.62
CA LEU A 251 14.02 3.31 -16.33
C LEU A 251 15.04 3.40 -15.19
N ASP A 252 16.29 3.04 -15.44
CA ASP A 252 17.37 3.21 -14.45
C ASP A 252 17.60 4.71 -14.14
N VAL A 253 17.64 5.56 -15.16
CA VAL A 253 17.71 7.02 -14.98
C VAL A 253 16.49 7.53 -14.20
N PHE A 254 15.28 7.07 -14.53
CA PHE A 254 14.05 7.44 -13.83
C PHE A 254 14.08 7.09 -12.33
N ILE A 255 14.49 5.86 -11.99
CA ILE A 255 14.60 5.41 -10.60
C ILE A 255 15.59 6.30 -9.83
N ARG A 256 16.74 6.58 -10.42
CA ARG A 256 17.80 7.39 -9.78
C ARG A 256 17.37 8.84 -9.56
N THR A 257 16.68 9.44 -10.52
CA THR A 257 16.22 10.83 -10.41
C THR A 257 15.08 11.00 -9.42
N ASN A 258 14.21 9.98 -9.24
CA ASN A 258 13.08 10.01 -8.30
C ASN A 258 13.44 9.57 -6.86
N SER A 259 14.68 9.16 -6.59
CA SER A 259 15.10 8.67 -5.26
C SER A 259 15.07 9.74 -4.16
N GLY A 260 14.95 11.02 -4.49
CA GLY A 260 14.94 12.17 -3.56
C GLY A 260 13.55 12.71 -3.19
N GLY A 261 12.46 12.20 -3.78
CA GLY A 261 11.07 12.64 -3.52
C GLY A 261 10.19 11.57 -2.88
N THR A 262 8.86 11.67 -3.04
CA THR A 262 7.95 10.57 -2.71
C THR A 262 8.39 9.36 -3.51
N LYS A 263 9.02 8.37 -2.86
CA LYS A 263 9.52 7.16 -3.52
C LYS A 263 8.40 6.58 -4.39
N LEU A 264 8.57 6.63 -5.72
CA LEU A 264 7.87 5.69 -6.56
C LEU A 264 8.32 4.31 -6.09
N GLU A 265 7.38 3.50 -5.65
CA GLU A 265 7.73 2.13 -5.33
C GLU A 265 8.14 1.46 -6.63
N PHE A 266 9.23 0.73 -6.60
CA PHE A 266 9.76 0.02 -7.77
C PHE A 266 8.69 -0.89 -8.41
N SER A 267 7.72 -1.28 -7.65
CA SER A 267 6.51 -2.01 -8.03
C SER A 267 5.57 -1.27 -8.98
N ASP A 268 5.39 0.04 -8.80
CA ASP A 268 4.58 0.85 -9.71
C ASP A 268 5.18 0.85 -11.13
N LEU A 269 6.50 0.84 -11.19
CA LEU A 269 7.24 0.73 -12.44
C LEU A 269 7.02 -0.63 -13.10
N LEU A 270 7.20 -1.71 -12.34
CA LEU A 270 7.02 -3.07 -12.87
C LEU A 270 5.58 -3.34 -13.27
N MET A 271 4.62 -2.80 -12.51
CA MET A 271 3.22 -2.84 -12.88
C MET A 271 2.98 -2.21 -14.26
N SER A 272 3.65 -1.10 -14.54
CA SER A 272 3.45 -0.41 -15.81
C SER A 272 4.06 -1.15 -16.99
N ILE A 273 5.19 -1.83 -16.78
CA ILE A 273 5.79 -2.72 -17.79
C ILE A 273 4.87 -3.92 -18.02
N ALA A 274 4.39 -4.55 -16.96
CA ALA A 274 3.43 -5.65 -17.08
C ALA A 274 2.16 -5.21 -17.84
N VAL A 275 1.62 -4.02 -17.52
CA VAL A 275 0.46 -3.44 -18.23
C VAL A 275 0.77 -3.15 -19.70
N ALA A 276 1.99 -2.70 -20.01
CA ALA A 276 2.39 -2.41 -21.39
C ALA A 276 2.38 -3.67 -22.29
N HIS A 277 2.85 -4.79 -21.75
CA HIS A 277 2.92 -6.06 -22.47
C HIS A 277 1.66 -6.92 -22.38
N TRP A 278 0.68 -6.54 -21.54
CA TRP A 278 -0.54 -7.30 -21.31
C TRP A 278 -1.61 -7.00 -22.36
N GLN A 279 -2.19 -8.03 -22.96
CA GLN A 279 -3.36 -7.86 -23.82
C GLN A 279 -4.62 -7.68 -22.97
N GLY A 280 -5.18 -6.48 -22.96
CA GLY A 280 -6.32 -6.12 -22.13
C GLY A 280 -5.96 -5.16 -20.99
N ASP A 281 -6.77 -5.14 -19.95
CA ASP A 281 -6.58 -4.28 -18.79
C ASP A 281 -6.10 -5.07 -17.56
N PHE A 282 -4.78 -5.22 -17.43
CA PHE A 282 -4.17 -5.96 -16.33
C PHE A 282 -4.41 -5.30 -14.96
N ARG A 283 -4.48 -3.98 -14.90
CA ARG A 283 -4.78 -3.27 -13.63
C ARG A 283 -6.15 -3.65 -13.13
N ARG A 284 -7.14 -3.67 -14.01
CA ARG A 284 -8.50 -4.09 -13.68
C ARG A 284 -8.55 -5.56 -13.23
N GLU A 285 -7.84 -6.45 -13.90
CA GLU A 285 -7.73 -7.86 -13.52
C GLU A 285 -7.20 -8.04 -12.08
N LEU A 286 -6.16 -7.28 -11.71
CA LEU A 286 -5.59 -7.31 -10.36
C LEU A 286 -6.53 -6.68 -9.33
N ASP A 287 -7.18 -5.57 -9.65
CA ASP A 287 -8.12 -4.91 -8.75
C ASP A 287 -9.34 -5.81 -8.47
N GLU A 288 -9.84 -6.51 -9.50
CA GLU A 288 -10.89 -7.51 -9.36
C GLU A 288 -10.44 -8.70 -8.51
N LEU A 289 -9.20 -9.18 -8.66
CA LEU A 289 -8.65 -10.25 -7.85
C LEU A 289 -8.49 -9.82 -6.39
N THR A 290 -7.94 -8.62 -6.13
CA THR A 290 -7.85 -8.02 -4.80
C THR A 290 -9.23 -7.92 -4.15
N LYS A 291 -10.20 -7.39 -4.89
CA LYS A 291 -11.59 -7.25 -4.42
C LYS A 291 -12.21 -8.61 -4.09
N ASN A 292 -11.98 -9.61 -4.93
CA ASN A 292 -12.48 -10.97 -4.70
C ASN A 292 -11.89 -11.59 -3.42
N ILE A 293 -10.58 -11.45 -3.18
CA ILE A 293 -9.93 -11.98 -1.97
C ILE A 293 -10.37 -11.19 -0.73
N TYR A 294 -10.63 -9.89 -0.86
CA TYR A 294 -11.09 -9.06 0.26
C TYR A 294 -12.56 -9.29 0.61
N GLN A 295 -13.46 -9.33 -0.38
CA GLN A 295 -14.91 -9.33 -0.19
C GLN A 295 -15.55 -10.71 -0.22
N ASN A 296 -15.04 -11.65 -1.03
CA ASN A 296 -15.67 -12.96 -1.16
C ASN A 296 -15.45 -13.81 0.09
N ASN A 297 -16.53 -14.35 0.62
CA ASN A 297 -16.57 -15.17 1.82
C ASN A 297 -16.00 -14.48 3.08
N GLU A 298 -16.07 -13.15 3.14
CA GLU A 298 -15.61 -12.36 4.30
C GLU A 298 -14.14 -12.63 4.67
N MET A 299 -13.31 -12.94 3.67
CA MET A 299 -11.90 -13.30 3.91
C MET A 299 -11.09 -12.13 4.49
N GLY A 300 -11.41 -10.90 4.07
CA GLY A 300 -10.83 -9.67 4.62
C GLY A 300 -9.35 -9.44 4.31
N PHE A 301 -8.69 -10.30 3.54
CA PHE A 301 -7.28 -10.13 3.22
C PHE A 301 -7.09 -9.05 2.15
N TYR A 302 -6.46 -7.95 2.53
CA TYR A 302 -6.02 -6.94 1.57
C TYR A 302 -4.64 -7.32 1.02
N ILE A 303 -4.57 -7.57 -0.29
CA ILE A 303 -3.33 -7.98 -0.98
C ILE A 303 -2.93 -6.89 -1.96
N GLU A 304 -1.69 -6.46 -1.87
CA GLU A 304 -1.10 -5.44 -2.73
C GLU A 304 -0.74 -6.01 -4.11
N ARG A 305 -0.74 -5.16 -5.12
CA ARG A 305 -0.41 -5.53 -6.51
C ARG A 305 0.96 -6.19 -6.63
N ASP A 306 1.94 -5.71 -5.87
CA ASP A 306 3.31 -6.22 -5.83
C ASP A 306 3.37 -7.69 -5.45
N TRP A 307 2.56 -8.07 -4.47
CA TRP A 307 2.50 -9.45 -4.04
C TRP A 307 2.00 -10.37 -5.17
N PHE A 308 1.01 -9.92 -5.96
CA PHE A 308 0.52 -10.70 -7.10
C PHE A 308 1.59 -10.83 -8.19
N LEU A 309 2.30 -9.75 -8.51
CA LEU A 309 3.39 -9.77 -9.47
C LEU A 309 4.50 -10.71 -9.04
N LYS A 310 4.94 -10.61 -7.78
CA LYS A 310 5.96 -11.50 -7.20
C LYS A 310 5.52 -12.96 -7.22
N THR A 311 4.28 -13.22 -6.84
CA THR A 311 3.70 -14.56 -6.89
C THR A 311 3.70 -15.09 -8.32
N SER A 312 3.24 -14.30 -9.28
CA SER A 312 3.19 -14.70 -10.69
C SER A 312 4.57 -15.06 -11.25
N LEU A 313 5.60 -14.25 -10.96
CA LEU A 313 6.99 -14.55 -11.34
C LEU A 313 7.47 -15.87 -10.73
N MET A 314 7.16 -16.11 -9.46
CA MET A 314 7.50 -17.37 -8.81
C MET A 314 6.83 -18.56 -9.49
N LEU A 315 5.56 -18.45 -9.88
CA LEU A 315 4.79 -19.53 -10.51
C LEU A 315 5.30 -19.91 -11.90
N ILE A 316 5.84 -18.96 -12.66
CA ILE A 316 6.45 -19.21 -13.98
C ILE A 316 7.96 -19.57 -13.88
N ASP A 317 8.49 -19.80 -12.67
CA ASP A 317 9.89 -20.08 -12.40
C ASP A 317 10.88 -18.96 -12.78
N SER A 318 10.42 -17.72 -12.88
CA SER A 318 11.26 -16.55 -13.15
C SER A 318 11.88 -15.98 -11.86
N ASP A 319 12.84 -15.05 -11.99
CA ASP A 319 13.45 -14.40 -10.83
C ASP A 319 12.42 -13.55 -10.09
N VAL A 320 12.19 -13.82 -8.81
CA VAL A 320 11.19 -13.12 -7.99
C VAL A 320 11.62 -11.72 -7.57
N ARG A 321 12.89 -11.36 -7.75
CA ARG A 321 13.38 -10.02 -7.46
C ARG A 321 12.75 -9.02 -8.41
N PHE A 322 12.30 -7.92 -7.88
CA PHE A 322 11.77 -6.84 -8.69
C PHE A 322 12.91 -6.14 -9.46
N LYS A 323 13.22 -6.65 -10.65
CA LYS A 323 14.11 -6.02 -11.63
C LYS A 323 13.38 -5.90 -12.95
N VAL A 324 13.64 -4.82 -13.67
CA VAL A 324 12.99 -4.56 -14.97
C VAL A 324 13.20 -5.74 -15.93
N LYS A 325 14.40 -6.28 -15.97
CA LYS A 325 14.75 -7.45 -16.80
C LYS A 325 13.93 -8.71 -16.51
N ASN A 326 13.20 -8.76 -15.40
CA ASN A 326 12.36 -9.90 -15.04
C ASN A 326 10.89 -9.74 -15.50
N PHE A 327 10.56 -8.60 -16.14
CA PHE A 327 9.23 -8.32 -16.70
C PHE A 327 9.30 -8.09 -18.20
N THR A 328 10.00 -8.97 -18.88
CA THR A 328 10.06 -8.94 -20.36
C THR A 328 8.69 -9.29 -20.97
N SER A 329 8.51 -8.96 -22.24
CA SER A 329 7.32 -9.37 -23.00
C SER A 329 7.08 -10.89 -22.94
N GLU A 330 8.16 -11.68 -22.90
CA GLU A 330 8.09 -13.13 -22.79
C GLU A 330 7.52 -13.59 -21.44
N GLU A 331 8.04 -13.06 -20.32
CA GLU A 331 7.54 -13.43 -19.00
C GLU A 331 6.10 -12.96 -18.76
N VAL A 332 5.78 -11.74 -19.16
CA VAL A 332 4.40 -11.22 -19.09
C VAL A 332 3.47 -12.07 -19.96
N GLY A 333 3.92 -12.49 -21.14
CA GLY A 333 3.17 -13.41 -22.02
C GLY A 333 2.91 -14.78 -21.36
N LYS A 334 3.90 -15.36 -20.68
CA LYS A 334 3.76 -16.61 -19.91
C LYS A 334 2.75 -16.46 -18.78
N ILE A 335 2.82 -15.35 -18.03
CA ILE A 335 1.87 -15.05 -16.97
C ILE A 335 0.46 -14.92 -17.54
N GLN A 336 0.29 -14.21 -18.65
CA GLN A 336 -1.01 -13.99 -19.27
C GLN A 336 -1.65 -15.29 -19.77
N GLN A 337 -0.87 -16.17 -20.40
CA GLN A 337 -1.35 -17.47 -20.85
C GLN A 337 -1.88 -18.35 -19.71
N GLN A 338 -1.29 -18.24 -18.53
CA GLN A 338 -1.62 -19.05 -17.35
C GLN A 338 -2.45 -18.27 -16.31
N TRP A 339 -2.93 -17.08 -16.64
CA TRP A 339 -3.53 -16.15 -15.69
C TRP A 339 -4.80 -16.67 -15.04
N SER A 340 -5.61 -17.44 -15.76
CA SER A 340 -6.83 -18.04 -15.23
C SER A 340 -6.52 -19.03 -14.09
N GLU A 341 -5.56 -19.92 -14.31
CA GLU A 341 -5.09 -20.91 -13.36
C GLU A 341 -4.40 -20.27 -12.17
N ILE A 342 -3.56 -19.23 -12.43
CA ILE A 342 -2.89 -18.44 -11.39
C ILE A 342 -3.92 -17.80 -10.46
N LYS A 343 -4.91 -17.09 -11.03
CA LYS A 343 -5.99 -16.46 -10.25
C LYS A 343 -6.76 -17.47 -9.40
N SER A 344 -7.12 -18.60 -9.99
CA SER A 344 -7.86 -19.65 -9.30
C SER A 344 -7.06 -20.20 -8.12
N CYS A 345 -5.81 -20.58 -8.35
CA CYS A 345 -4.95 -21.14 -7.32
C CYS A 345 -4.70 -20.15 -6.17
N ILE A 346 -4.48 -18.87 -6.47
CA ILE A 346 -4.33 -17.82 -5.45
C ILE A 346 -5.59 -17.73 -4.58
N LYS A 347 -6.77 -17.61 -5.20
CA LYS A 347 -8.05 -17.54 -4.47
C LYS A 347 -8.27 -18.76 -3.57
N GLU A 348 -8.07 -19.95 -4.12
CA GLU A 348 -8.23 -21.21 -3.40
C GLU A 348 -7.25 -21.31 -2.22
N THR A 349 -6.02 -20.84 -2.39
CA THR A 349 -5.04 -20.83 -1.29
C THR A 349 -5.51 -19.90 -0.15
N PHE A 350 -6.06 -18.73 -0.44
CA PHE A 350 -6.61 -17.86 0.61
C PHE A 350 -7.83 -18.46 1.31
N ILE A 351 -8.68 -19.20 0.60
CA ILE A 351 -9.77 -19.98 1.20
C ILE A 351 -9.19 -21.05 2.14
N LEU A 352 -8.16 -21.77 1.70
CA LEU A 352 -7.51 -22.81 2.49
C LEU A 352 -6.92 -22.28 3.79
N ILE A 353 -6.12 -21.19 3.74
CA ILE A 353 -5.48 -20.62 4.93
C ILE A 353 -6.53 -20.07 5.91
N ARG A 354 -7.64 -19.57 5.41
CA ARG A 354 -8.76 -19.16 6.25
C ARG A 354 -9.34 -20.33 7.04
N ARG A 355 -9.40 -21.51 6.43
CA ARG A 355 -9.84 -22.75 7.10
C ARG A 355 -8.84 -23.26 8.14
N PHE A 356 -7.59 -22.78 8.12
CA PHE A 356 -6.61 -23.01 9.19
C PHE A 356 -6.80 -22.06 10.38
N GLY A 357 -7.81 -21.18 10.37
CA GLY A 357 -8.01 -20.15 11.38
C GLY A 357 -7.08 -18.94 11.21
N ILE A 358 -6.35 -18.86 10.10
CA ILE A 358 -5.49 -17.70 9.81
C ILE A 358 -6.37 -16.59 9.21
N ASN A 359 -6.28 -15.42 9.80
CA ASN A 359 -7.04 -14.23 9.43
C ASN A 359 -6.10 -13.03 9.14
N PRO A 360 -6.60 -11.87 8.69
CA PRO A 360 -5.76 -10.71 8.40
C PRO A 360 -4.89 -10.24 9.58
N GLN A 361 -5.30 -10.48 10.83
CA GLN A 361 -4.54 -10.10 12.01
C GLN A 361 -3.42 -11.08 12.35
N SER A 362 -3.59 -12.37 12.01
CA SER A 362 -2.57 -13.41 12.24
C SER A 362 -1.61 -13.59 11.05
N LEU A 363 -2.03 -13.21 9.82
CA LEU A 363 -1.15 -13.24 8.64
C LEU A 363 -0.22 -12.02 8.62
N ILE A 364 0.71 -11.96 9.56
CA ILE A 364 1.69 -10.85 9.71
C ILE A 364 2.67 -10.73 8.53
N SER A 365 2.82 -11.77 7.72
CA SER A 365 3.60 -11.74 6.49
C SER A 365 2.87 -12.46 5.36
N LYS A 366 2.42 -11.71 4.37
CA LYS A 366 1.77 -12.24 3.16
C LYS A 366 2.71 -13.10 2.31
N ASN A 367 4.03 -12.86 2.38
CA ASN A 367 5.03 -13.65 1.66
C ASN A 367 5.04 -15.12 2.10
N ALA A 368 4.57 -15.45 3.30
CA ALA A 368 4.42 -16.82 3.76
C ALA A 368 3.44 -17.67 2.90
N VAL A 369 2.54 -17.00 2.17
CA VAL A 369 1.55 -17.65 1.30
C VAL A 369 2.16 -18.07 -0.04
N ILE A 370 3.13 -17.32 -0.55
CA ILE A 370 3.68 -17.53 -1.90
C ILE A 370 4.23 -18.95 -2.12
N PRO A 371 5.02 -19.54 -1.22
CA PRO A 371 5.49 -20.93 -1.37
C PRO A 371 4.35 -21.94 -1.46
N VAL A 372 3.29 -21.74 -0.70
CA VAL A 372 2.12 -22.63 -0.74
C VAL A 372 1.38 -22.50 -2.06
N VAL A 373 1.16 -21.26 -2.55
CA VAL A 373 0.59 -21.04 -3.90
C VAL A 373 1.43 -21.74 -4.96
N TYR A 374 2.77 -21.60 -4.90
CA TYR A 374 3.67 -22.25 -5.84
C TYR A 374 3.51 -23.78 -5.84
N TRP A 375 3.54 -24.39 -4.65
CA TRP A 375 3.40 -25.83 -4.50
C TRP A 375 2.06 -26.34 -5.06
N LEU A 376 0.95 -25.74 -4.62
CA LEU A 376 -0.39 -26.13 -5.05
C LEU A 376 -0.58 -25.92 -6.56
N TYR A 377 -0.10 -24.80 -7.09
CA TYR A 377 -0.14 -24.50 -8.52
C TYR A 377 0.59 -25.55 -9.36
N LYS A 378 1.85 -25.86 -9.01
CA LYS A 378 2.62 -26.87 -9.75
C LYS A 378 1.99 -28.27 -9.67
N LYS A 379 1.42 -28.64 -8.53
CA LYS A 379 0.72 -29.91 -8.36
C LYS A 379 -0.59 -29.96 -9.16
N GLN A 380 -1.40 -28.91 -9.12
CA GLN A 380 -2.67 -28.84 -9.86
C GLN A 380 -2.45 -28.85 -11.37
N THR A 381 -1.52 -28.06 -11.87
CA THR A 381 -1.19 -28.01 -13.31
C THR A 381 -0.56 -29.28 -13.84
N SER A 382 0.04 -30.10 -12.96
CA SER A 382 0.49 -31.46 -13.28
C SER A 382 -0.64 -32.52 -13.21
N GLY A 383 -1.89 -32.11 -13.03
CA GLY A 383 -3.05 -33.01 -13.01
C GLY A 383 -3.34 -33.68 -11.66
N HIS A 384 -2.66 -33.29 -10.60
CA HIS A 384 -2.85 -33.89 -9.26
C HIS A 384 -4.06 -33.26 -8.53
N LEU A 385 -5.25 -33.78 -8.78
CA LEU A 385 -6.52 -33.26 -8.20
C LEU A 385 -6.58 -33.28 -6.67
N LEU A 386 -5.76 -34.10 -5.99
CA LEU A 386 -5.69 -34.14 -4.52
C LEU A 386 -5.17 -32.83 -3.88
N TYR A 387 -4.58 -31.95 -4.67
CA TYR A 387 -4.06 -30.66 -4.22
C TYR A 387 -5.02 -29.48 -4.45
N THR A 388 -6.24 -29.74 -4.91
CA THR A 388 -7.28 -28.71 -4.90
C THR A 388 -7.76 -28.43 -3.47
N THR A 389 -8.24 -27.23 -3.20
CA THR A 389 -8.73 -26.84 -1.86
C THR A 389 -9.78 -27.80 -1.33
N ILE A 390 -10.74 -28.20 -2.15
CA ILE A 390 -11.81 -29.15 -1.76
C ILE A 390 -11.20 -30.49 -1.34
N ASN A 391 -10.26 -31.02 -2.11
CA ASN A 391 -9.65 -32.31 -1.81
C ASN A 391 -8.68 -32.24 -0.62
N LEU A 392 -7.95 -31.13 -0.45
CA LEU A 392 -7.15 -30.89 0.75
C LEU A 392 -8.00 -30.90 2.03
N LEU A 393 -9.18 -30.29 1.97
CA LEU A 393 -10.09 -30.24 3.12
C LEU A 393 -10.73 -31.61 3.42
N ASN A 394 -11.04 -32.40 2.40
CA ASN A 394 -11.90 -33.59 2.53
C ASN A 394 -11.15 -34.92 2.42
N LYS A 395 -10.03 -34.99 1.69
CA LYS A 395 -9.37 -36.25 1.32
C LYS A 395 -7.88 -36.29 1.66
N ASN A 396 -7.16 -35.17 1.55
CA ASN A 396 -5.73 -35.12 1.74
C ASN A 396 -5.37 -34.44 3.07
N HIS A 397 -5.74 -35.08 4.18
CA HIS A 397 -5.54 -34.52 5.51
C HIS A 397 -4.06 -34.36 5.91
N ASN A 398 -3.20 -35.27 5.47
CA ASN A 398 -1.78 -35.20 5.77
C ASN A 398 -1.16 -33.96 5.14
N GLU A 399 -1.40 -33.73 3.85
CA GLU A 399 -0.89 -32.54 3.14
C GLU A 399 -1.42 -31.25 3.77
N ARG A 400 -2.71 -31.23 4.10
CA ARG A 400 -3.32 -30.09 4.80
C ARG A 400 -2.62 -29.81 6.13
N SER A 401 -2.28 -30.84 6.90
CA SER A 401 -1.58 -30.72 8.18
C SER A 401 -0.20 -30.12 8.00
N VAL A 402 0.57 -30.61 7.03
CA VAL A 402 1.94 -30.11 6.74
C VAL A 402 1.90 -28.64 6.28
N ILE A 403 0.96 -28.27 5.41
CA ILE A 403 0.81 -26.89 4.98
C ILE A 403 0.38 -25.99 6.17
N SER A 404 -0.52 -26.46 7.02
CA SER A 404 -0.90 -25.72 8.23
C SER A 404 0.30 -25.51 9.15
N GLN A 405 1.13 -26.55 9.36
CA GLN A 405 2.35 -26.47 10.16
C GLN A 405 3.37 -25.46 9.59
N TRP A 406 3.54 -25.42 8.26
CA TRP A 406 4.33 -24.39 7.60
C TRP A 406 3.93 -22.99 8.04
N PHE A 407 2.63 -22.66 7.98
CA PHE A 407 2.16 -21.35 8.37
C PHE A 407 2.44 -21.02 9.83
N TYR A 408 2.16 -21.94 10.75
CA TYR A 408 2.43 -21.73 12.17
C TYR A 408 3.93 -21.44 12.42
N MET A 409 4.81 -22.24 11.85
CA MET A 409 6.24 -22.08 12.05
C MET A 409 6.74 -20.76 11.47
N VAL A 410 6.37 -20.45 10.23
CA VAL A 410 6.85 -19.27 9.51
C VAL A 410 6.34 -17.96 10.11
N LEU A 411 5.06 -17.94 10.53
CA LEU A 411 4.47 -16.75 11.13
C LEU A 411 5.00 -16.51 12.54
N LEU A 412 5.15 -17.54 13.35
CA LEU A 412 5.71 -17.41 14.70
C LEU A 412 7.19 -17.02 14.68
N LYS A 413 7.98 -17.59 13.78
CA LYS A 413 9.41 -17.24 13.61
C LYS A 413 9.62 -15.90 12.90
N GLY A 414 8.64 -15.44 12.09
CA GLY A 414 8.74 -14.17 11.39
C GLY A 414 9.84 -14.10 10.35
N ILE A 415 10.14 -15.22 9.65
CA ILE A 415 11.30 -15.34 8.75
C ILE A 415 11.25 -14.42 7.52
N PHE A 416 10.07 -13.98 7.09
CA PHE A 416 9.88 -13.10 5.94
C PHE A 416 10.00 -11.60 6.30
N GLY A 417 11.04 -11.23 7.02
CA GLY A 417 11.41 -9.83 7.24
C GLY A 417 12.25 -9.28 6.07
N SER A 418 13.42 -8.76 6.39
CA SER A 418 14.40 -8.36 5.37
C SER A 418 14.83 -9.56 4.50
N GLN A 419 15.18 -9.30 3.23
CA GLN A 419 15.64 -10.31 2.25
C GLN A 419 14.60 -11.38 1.87
N ALA A 420 13.30 -11.05 1.90
CA ALA A 420 12.23 -11.97 1.55
C ALA A 420 12.39 -12.60 0.14
N ASP A 421 12.94 -11.88 -0.83
CA ASP A 421 13.11 -12.34 -2.21
C ASP A 421 14.16 -13.45 -2.33
N ALA A 422 15.29 -13.32 -1.65
CA ALA A 422 16.32 -14.36 -1.60
C ALA A 422 15.78 -15.63 -0.92
N LEU A 423 15.01 -15.44 0.17
CA LEU A 423 14.36 -16.53 0.87
C LEU A 423 13.35 -17.27 -0.02
N LEU A 424 12.48 -16.53 -0.74
CA LEU A 424 11.51 -17.10 -1.68
C LEU A 424 12.19 -17.89 -2.81
N THR A 425 13.27 -17.34 -3.39
CA THR A 425 14.05 -18.02 -4.42
C THR A 425 14.63 -19.35 -3.90
N SER A 426 15.26 -19.33 -2.73
CA SER A 426 15.85 -20.54 -2.15
C SER A 426 14.80 -21.59 -1.78
N ILE A 427 13.64 -21.16 -1.24
CA ILE A 427 12.51 -22.06 -0.95
C ILE A 427 11.95 -22.67 -2.25
N ARG A 428 11.80 -21.86 -3.30
CA ARG A 428 11.37 -22.34 -4.62
C ARG A 428 12.30 -23.44 -5.16
N ASP A 429 13.61 -23.25 -5.03
CA ASP A 429 14.58 -24.25 -5.51
C ASP A 429 14.43 -25.59 -4.78
N VAL A 430 14.21 -25.57 -3.46
CA VAL A 430 13.89 -26.78 -2.68
C VAL A 430 12.60 -27.43 -3.19
N MET A 431 11.54 -26.64 -3.38
CA MET A 431 10.25 -27.13 -3.85
C MET A 431 10.32 -27.71 -5.26
N LYS A 432 11.03 -27.03 -6.18
CA LYS A 432 11.21 -27.45 -7.57
C LYS A 432 11.88 -28.83 -7.64
N ASN A 433 12.88 -29.06 -6.82
CA ASN A 433 13.57 -30.35 -6.70
C ASN A 433 12.74 -31.41 -5.97
N SER A 434 11.62 -31.04 -5.38
CA SER A 434 10.73 -31.91 -4.61
C SER A 434 9.35 -32.10 -5.24
N LEU A 435 9.14 -31.70 -6.50
CA LEU A 435 7.83 -31.81 -7.15
C LEU A 435 7.34 -33.26 -7.32
N SER A 436 8.24 -34.23 -7.29
CA SER A 436 7.91 -35.67 -7.26
C SER A 436 7.43 -36.16 -5.88
N ASP A 437 7.69 -35.42 -4.80
CA ASP A 437 7.29 -35.80 -3.45
C ASP A 437 5.77 -35.75 -3.31
N ILE A 438 5.22 -36.58 -2.43
CA ILE A 438 3.79 -36.62 -2.17
C ILE A 438 3.33 -35.41 -1.37
N HIS A 439 4.16 -34.92 -0.44
CA HIS A 439 3.81 -33.84 0.48
C HIS A 439 4.67 -32.59 0.27
N PHE A 440 4.13 -31.47 0.71
CA PHE A 440 4.84 -30.20 0.81
C PHE A 440 6.18 -30.41 1.51
N PRO A 441 7.32 -29.99 0.93
CA PRO A 441 8.66 -30.38 1.38
C PRO A 441 9.14 -29.60 2.61
N LEU A 442 8.30 -29.55 3.66
CA LEU A 442 8.58 -28.77 4.87
C LEU A 442 9.88 -29.18 5.55
N GLU A 443 10.12 -30.49 5.69
CA GLU A 443 11.33 -30.99 6.33
C GLU A 443 12.59 -30.57 5.57
N LYS A 444 12.59 -30.66 4.23
CA LYS A 444 13.71 -30.21 3.39
C LYS A 444 13.96 -28.72 3.48
N ILE A 445 12.89 -27.91 3.64
CA ILE A 445 13.02 -26.47 3.87
C ILE A 445 13.61 -26.21 5.27
N ILE A 446 13.16 -26.93 6.29
CA ILE A 446 13.73 -26.83 7.64
C ILE A 446 15.23 -27.15 7.62
N ASP A 447 15.61 -28.26 6.99
CA ASP A 447 17.01 -28.69 6.89
C ASP A 447 17.89 -27.66 6.16
N ARG A 448 17.35 -27.03 5.11
CA ARG A 448 18.04 -25.98 4.34
C ARG A 448 18.44 -24.78 5.18
N TYR A 449 17.65 -24.45 6.21
CA TYR A 449 17.88 -23.27 7.05
C TYR A 449 18.35 -23.63 8.47
N LYS A 450 18.68 -24.89 8.73
CA LYS A 450 19.18 -25.37 10.01
C LYS A 450 20.41 -24.56 10.46
N GLY A 451 20.35 -23.99 11.67
CA GLY A 451 21.44 -23.21 12.25
C GLY A 451 21.61 -21.78 11.70
N SER A 452 20.78 -21.35 10.75
CA SER A 452 20.80 -19.99 10.23
C SER A 452 19.85 -19.06 11.02
N ASN A 453 19.92 -17.75 10.76
CA ASN A 453 18.97 -16.78 11.29
C ASN A 453 17.52 -16.96 10.75
N LYS A 454 17.30 -17.91 9.84
CA LYS A 454 16.01 -18.32 9.28
C LYS A 454 15.60 -19.73 9.72
N ASP A 455 16.26 -20.28 10.74
CA ASP A 455 15.93 -21.60 11.28
C ASP A 455 14.49 -21.65 11.77
N LEU A 456 13.74 -22.57 11.22
CA LEU A 456 12.32 -22.76 11.51
C LEU A 456 12.05 -23.64 12.75
N ARG A 457 13.06 -24.32 13.26
CA ARG A 457 12.92 -25.20 14.43
C ARG A 457 12.70 -24.38 15.70
N PHE A 458 11.99 -24.97 16.62
CA PHE A 458 11.67 -24.37 17.91
C PHE A 458 12.47 -25.08 19.01
N ASP A 459 13.06 -24.32 19.91
CA ASP A 459 13.59 -24.80 21.17
C ASP A 459 12.71 -24.36 22.33
N ASP A 460 12.96 -24.91 23.50
CA ASP A 460 12.19 -24.59 24.70
C ASP A 460 12.28 -23.11 25.06
N GLU A 461 13.44 -22.47 24.87
CA GLU A 461 13.66 -21.06 25.19
C GLU A 461 12.81 -20.15 24.31
N TYR A 462 12.76 -20.45 23.01
CA TYR A 462 11.93 -19.69 22.09
C TYR A 462 10.43 -19.85 22.38
N ILE A 463 9.97 -21.07 22.70
CA ILE A 463 8.58 -21.31 23.09
C ILE A 463 8.23 -20.53 24.37
N GLU A 464 9.09 -20.57 25.38
CA GLU A 464 8.93 -19.79 26.60
C GLU A 464 8.87 -18.28 26.31
N SER A 465 9.71 -17.79 25.39
CA SER A 465 9.68 -16.39 24.96
C SER A 465 8.35 -15.98 24.31
N LEU A 466 7.71 -16.88 23.54
CA LEU A 466 6.40 -16.63 22.98
C LEU A 466 5.32 -16.50 24.06
N LEU A 467 5.37 -17.33 25.10
CA LEU A 467 4.41 -17.27 26.20
C LEU A 467 4.60 -16.01 27.08
N ASN A 468 5.76 -15.40 27.06
CA ASN A 468 6.08 -14.16 27.78
C ASN A 468 5.72 -12.89 27.00
N ILE A 469 5.19 -12.99 25.78
CA ILE A 469 4.71 -11.83 25.00
C ILE A 469 3.62 -11.10 25.79
N ARG A 470 3.75 -9.76 25.91
CA ARG A 470 2.84 -8.90 26.68
C ARG A 470 1.70 -8.35 25.85
N TYR A 471 0.66 -7.93 26.55
CA TYR A 471 -0.43 -7.16 25.96
C TYR A 471 0.10 -5.93 25.21
N GLY A 472 -0.37 -5.72 23.98
CA GLY A 472 0.05 -4.58 23.14
C GLY A 472 1.30 -4.82 22.30
N GLU A 473 2.05 -5.89 22.51
CA GLU A 473 3.14 -6.25 21.62
C GLU A 473 2.62 -6.72 20.26
N GLY A 474 3.32 -6.37 19.18
CA GLY A 474 2.85 -6.56 17.80
C GLY A 474 2.51 -8.02 17.44
N ARG A 475 3.17 -9.01 18.06
CA ARG A 475 2.91 -10.45 17.85
C ARG A 475 1.81 -11.04 18.74
N CYS A 476 1.41 -10.37 19.80
CA CYS A 476 0.44 -10.88 20.76
C CYS A 476 -0.86 -11.34 20.11
N ARG A 477 -1.46 -10.48 19.26
CA ARG A 477 -2.71 -10.80 18.56
C ARG A 477 -2.55 -11.99 17.61
N ALA A 478 -1.49 -11.99 16.80
CA ALA A 478 -1.21 -13.06 15.86
C ALA A 478 -1.02 -14.39 16.59
N LEU A 479 -0.25 -14.40 17.68
CA LEU A 479 -0.01 -15.60 18.49
C LEU A 479 -1.32 -16.15 19.09
N LEU A 480 -2.17 -15.30 19.64
CA LEU A 480 -3.46 -15.73 20.19
C LEU A 480 -4.36 -16.34 19.11
N HIS A 481 -4.43 -15.74 17.89
CA HIS A 481 -5.17 -16.34 16.79
C HIS A 481 -4.60 -17.69 16.35
N LEU A 482 -3.28 -17.86 16.36
CA LEU A 482 -2.66 -19.14 16.02
C LEU A 482 -2.84 -20.19 17.12
N LEU A 483 -2.90 -19.76 18.37
CA LEU A 483 -3.20 -20.65 19.51
C LEU A 483 -4.67 -21.12 19.52
N PHE A 484 -5.61 -20.29 19.06
CA PHE A 484 -7.05 -20.55 19.06
C PHE A 484 -7.66 -20.47 17.66
N PRO A 485 -7.26 -21.33 16.71
CA PRO A 485 -7.73 -21.30 15.32
C PRO A 485 -9.20 -21.74 15.17
N GLU A 486 -9.79 -22.32 16.20
CA GLU A 486 -11.20 -22.67 16.29
C GLU A 486 -12.14 -21.47 16.41
N MET A 487 -11.61 -20.28 16.72
CA MET A 487 -12.39 -19.05 16.78
C MET A 487 -12.91 -18.66 15.40
N ASN A 488 -14.14 -18.13 15.35
CA ASN A 488 -14.75 -17.71 14.09
C ASN A 488 -13.89 -16.64 13.41
N PRO A 489 -13.28 -16.94 12.26
CA PRO A 489 -12.37 -16.01 11.63
C PRO A 489 -13.05 -14.77 11.01
N THR A 490 -14.38 -14.73 10.94
CA THR A 490 -15.13 -13.57 10.39
C THR A 490 -15.45 -12.52 11.46
N GLU A 491 -15.30 -12.86 12.73
CA GLU A 491 -15.56 -11.94 13.83
C GLU A 491 -14.35 -11.07 14.15
N VAL A 492 -14.63 -9.87 14.63
CA VAL A 492 -13.59 -8.97 15.17
C VAL A 492 -13.38 -9.29 16.64
N PHE A 493 -12.16 -9.68 16.99
CA PHE A 493 -11.78 -10.00 18.35
C PHE A 493 -10.95 -8.87 18.99
N HIS A 494 -11.16 -8.68 20.29
CA HIS A 494 -10.35 -7.84 21.14
C HIS A 494 -9.49 -8.71 22.05
N ILE A 495 -8.24 -8.30 22.29
CA ILE A 495 -7.41 -8.96 23.30
C ILE A 495 -7.87 -8.46 24.66
N ASP A 496 -8.20 -9.38 25.55
CA ASP A 496 -8.59 -9.05 26.93
C ASP A 496 -7.83 -9.91 27.94
N HIS A 497 -7.68 -9.37 29.16
CA HIS A 497 -7.11 -10.08 30.29
C HIS A 497 -8.19 -10.95 30.93
N LEU A 498 -8.00 -12.27 31.01
CA LEU A 498 -8.98 -13.19 31.61
C LEU A 498 -9.23 -12.83 33.08
N HIS A 499 -8.18 -12.65 33.87
CA HIS A 499 -8.27 -11.94 35.14
C HIS A 499 -8.00 -10.45 34.90
N PRO A 500 -8.97 -9.55 35.20
CA PRO A 500 -8.92 -8.15 34.78
C PRO A 500 -7.69 -7.41 35.30
N ARG A 501 -7.08 -6.58 34.47
CA ARG A 501 -5.89 -5.79 34.79
C ARG A 501 -6.02 -4.97 36.09
N ASN A 502 -7.20 -4.39 36.32
CA ASN A 502 -7.46 -3.58 37.52
C ASN A 502 -7.34 -4.36 38.83
N HIS A 503 -7.55 -5.70 38.80
CA HIS A 503 -7.40 -6.54 40.00
C HIS A 503 -5.95 -6.72 40.41
N PHE A 504 -4.98 -6.45 39.55
CA PHE A 504 -3.54 -6.49 39.84
C PHE A 504 -3.00 -5.13 40.30
N SER A 505 -3.86 -4.12 40.45
CA SER A 505 -3.44 -2.82 40.98
C SER A 505 -3.16 -2.93 42.49
N LYS A 506 -2.12 -2.26 42.98
CA LYS A 506 -1.73 -2.24 44.38
C LYS A 506 -2.93 -1.94 45.29
N LYS A 507 -3.75 -0.94 44.95
CA LYS A 507 -4.96 -0.55 45.70
C LYS A 507 -5.99 -1.68 45.81
N TYR A 508 -6.06 -2.57 44.81
CA TYR A 508 -6.97 -3.72 44.85
C TYR A 508 -6.38 -4.87 45.68
N LEU A 509 -5.11 -5.18 45.48
CA LEU A 509 -4.40 -6.27 46.18
C LEU A 509 -4.30 -6.04 47.69
N GLU A 510 -4.08 -4.81 48.13
CA GLU A 510 -4.04 -4.44 49.55
C GLU A 510 -5.36 -4.71 50.32
N LYS A 511 -6.49 -4.85 49.59
CA LYS A 511 -7.79 -5.17 50.18
C LYS A 511 -8.04 -6.67 50.39
N LEU A 512 -7.15 -7.49 49.87
CA LEU A 512 -7.28 -8.95 49.88
C LEU A 512 -6.33 -9.55 50.90
N ASP A 513 -6.82 -9.83 52.13
CA ASP A 513 -6.02 -10.31 53.25
C ASP A 513 -5.13 -11.51 52.90
N TYR A 514 -5.62 -12.42 52.07
CA TYR A 514 -4.88 -13.62 51.64
C TYR A 514 -3.71 -13.33 50.69
N ILE A 515 -3.62 -12.11 50.15
CA ILE A 515 -2.50 -11.61 49.34
C ILE A 515 -1.66 -10.64 50.19
N ALA A 516 -2.29 -9.64 50.79
CA ALA A 516 -1.63 -8.58 51.55
C ALA A 516 -0.73 -9.12 52.66
N ASN A 517 -1.14 -10.23 53.31
CA ASN A 517 -0.41 -10.88 54.38
C ASN A 517 0.67 -11.87 53.92
N SER A 518 0.91 -12.04 52.62
CA SER A 518 1.92 -12.92 52.07
C SER A 518 2.82 -12.17 51.08
N PRO A 519 4.05 -11.80 51.47
CA PRO A 519 4.97 -11.08 50.58
C PRO A 519 5.25 -11.83 49.24
N GLU A 520 5.31 -13.15 49.28
CA GLU A 520 5.53 -13.98 48.08
C GLU A 520 4.35 -13.88 47.13
N LYS A 521 3.11 -14.00 47.63
CA LYS A 521 1.90 -13.83 46.84
C LYS A 521 1.81 -12.43 46.30
N LEU A 522 2.02 -11.42 47.13
CA LEU A 522 1.97 -10.02 46.68
C LEU A 522 2.95 -9.76 45.55
N SER A 523 4.20 -10.22 45.67
CA SER A 523 5.21 -10.11 44.61
C SER A 523 4.77 -10.78 43.29
N PHE A 524 4.12 -11.95 43.35
CA PHE A 524 3.61 -12.65 42.17
C PHE A 524 2.48 -11.86 41.51
N TYR A 525 1.50 -11.39 42.28
CA TYR A 525 0.35 -10.67 41.75
C TYR A 525 0.70 -9.27 41.20
N GLU A 526 1.68 -8.58 41.79
CA GLU A 526 2.13 -7.26 41.34
C GLU A 526 2.98 -7.34 40.03
N ASN A 527 3.60 -8.49 39.76
CA ASN A 527 4.53 -8.60 38.66
C ASN A 527 3.80 -8.74 37.27
N PRO A 528 3.98 -7.75 36.38
CA PRO A 528 3.38 -7.80 35.01
C PRO A 528 3.82 -8.99 34.16
N GLU A 529 4.92 -9.65 34.49
CA GLU A 529 5.38 -10.85 33.79
C GLU A 529 4.42 -12.02 33.92
N TYR A 530 3.56 -12.01 34.94
CA TYR A 530 2.54 -13.04 35.10
C TYR A 530 1.17 -12.61 34.57
N TRP A 531 0.68 -11.42 34.94
CA TRP A 531 -0.69 -11.04 34.59
C TRP A 531 -0.84 -10.33 33.25
N ASP A 532 0.25 -9.75 32.68
CA ASP A 532 0.19 -9.00 31.41
C ASP A 532 0.72 -9.79 30.20
N THR A 533 0.81 -11.12 30.32
CA THR A 533 1.38 -12.03 29.32
C THR A 533 0.37 -13.02 28.76
N ILE A 534 0.72 -13.71 27.69
CA ILE A 534 -0.14 -14.66 26.96
C ILE A 534 -0.96 -15.60 27.87
N PRO A 535 -0.42 -16.15 28.98
CA PRO A 535 -1.22 -17.01 29.85
C PRO A 535 -2.44 -16.35 30.50
N ASN A 536 -2.47 -15.02 30.64
CA ASN A 536 -3.64 -14.31 31.13
C ASN A 536 -4.43 -13.60 30.02
N LEU A 537 -4.01 -13.70 28.75
CA LEU A 537 -4.65 -13.03 27.62
C LEU A 537 -5.51 -13.99 26.82
N HIS A 538 -6.61 -13.47 26.26
CA HIS A 538 -7.48 -14.22 25.37
C HIS A 538 -8.13 -13.29 24.35
N LEU A 539 -8.70 -13.87 23.29
CA LEU A 539 -9.47 -13.17 22.28
C LEU A 539 -10.95 -13.23 22.65
N LEU A 540 -11.58 -12.09 22.81
CA LEU A 540 -13.01 -11.97 23.04
C LEU A 540 -13.67 -11.21 21.90
N ASN A 541 -14.85 -11.61 21.45
CA ASN A 541 -15.60 -10.81 20.49
C ASN A 541 -16.16 -9.54 21.16
N HIS A 542 -16.70 -8.64 20.37
CA HIS A 542 -17.13 -7.33 20.85
C HIS A 542 -18.16 -7.42 22.00
N SER A 543 -19.18 -8.26 21.87
CA SER A 543 -20.22 -8.44 22.90
C SER A 543 -19.69 -9.02 24.19
N GLN A 544 -18.82 -10.02 24.10
CA GLN A 544 -18.19 -10.67 25.24
C GLN A 544 -17.22 -9.74 25.98
N ASN A 545 -16.44 -8.96 25.22
CA ASN A 545 -15.53 -7.96 25.80
C ASN A 545 -16.29 -6.87 26.57
N ILE A 546 -17.44 -6.41 26.03
CA ILE A 546 -18.30 -5.44 26.73
C ILE A 546 -18.95 -6.07 27.97
N SER A 547 -19.41 -7.32 27.89
CA SER A 547 -20.04 -7.97 29.03
C SER A 547 -19.06 -8.28 30.16
N LYS A 548 -17.80 -8.52 29.84
CA LYS A 548 -16.78 -8.89 30.80
C LYS A 548 -16.25 -7.69 31.59
N GLN A 549 -15.79 -6.66 30.92
CA GLN A 549 -15.17 -5.47 31.57
C GLN A 549 -14.23 -5.87 32.73
N ASP A 550 -14.43 -5.28 33.91
CA ASP A 550 -13.69 -5.56 35.14
C ASP A 550 -14.29 -6.73 35.99
N THR A 551 -15.25 -7.47 35.40
CA THR A 551 -15.86 -8.61 36.10
C THR A 551 -14.83 -9.73 36.28
N SER A 552 -14.80 -10.36 37.49
CA SER A 552 -13.91 -11.49 37.74
C SER A 552 -14.18 -12.65 36.79
N LEU A 553 -13.15 -13.42 36.45
CA LEU A 553 -13.27 -14.54 35.50
C LEU A 553 -14.40 -15.51 35.91
N LYS A 554 -14.47 -15.88 37.16
CA LYS A 554 -15.52 -16.78 37.69
C LYS A 554 -16.93 -16.19 37.49
N GLN A 555 -17.13 -14.92 37.87
CA GLN A 555 -18.43 -14.25 37.72
C GLN A 555 -18.82 -14.12 36.26
N TRP A 556 -17.86 -13.76 35.39
CA TRP A 556 -18.12 -13.66 33.94
C TRP A 556 -18.50 -15.00 33.32
N LEU A 557 -17.81 -16.09 33.65
CA LEU A 557 -18.13 -17.42 33.17
C LEU A 557 -19.50 -17.93 33.66
N SER A 558 -19.98 -17.44 34.83
CA SER A 558 -21.28 -17.79 35.39
C SER A 558 -22.45 -17.01 34.75
N GLN A 559 -22.20 -16.04 33.90
CA GLN A 559 -23.28 -15.26 33.25
C GLN A 559 -24.04 -16.11 32.24
N PRO A 560 -25.39 -16.08 32.20
CA PRO A 560 -26.20 -16.88 31.28
C PRO A 560 -25.93 -16.59 29.79
N SER A 561 -25.43 -15.40 29.48
CA SER A 561 -25.08 -14.95 28.11
C SER A 561 -23.67 -15.38 27.67
N ASN A 562 -22.91 -16.02 28.55
CA ASN A 562 -21.53 -16.41 28.27
C ASN A 562 -21.50 -17.80 27.62
N ASN A 563 -20.80 -17.89 26.48
CA ASN A 563 -20.63 -19.15 25.73
C ASN A 563 -19.29 -19.84 26.00
N TYR A 564 -18.44 -19.29 26.89
CA TYR A 564 -17.17 -19.90 27.25
C TYR A 564 -17.31 -20.84 28.43
N SER A 565 -16.56 -21.94 28.37
CA SER A 565 -16.28 -22.80 29.52
C SER A 565 -14.81 -22.67 29.92
N PRO A 566 -14.44 -23.01 31.18
CA PRO A 566 -13.05 -23.05 31.60
C PRO A 566 -12.16 -23.89 30.69
N SER A 567 -12.66 -25.05 30.22
CA SER A 567 -11.94 -25.93 29.28
C SER A 567 -11.61 -25.26 27.94
N MET A 568 -12.51 -24.41 27.41
CA MET A 568 -12.26 -23.62 26.19
C MET A 568 -11.14 -22.59 26.41
N LEU A 569 -10.98 -22.13 27.65
CA LEU A 569 -9.91 -21.23 28.06
C LEU A 569 -8.62 -21.96 28.48
N LEU A 570 -8.59 -23.29 28.38
CA LEU A 570 -7.47 -24.15 28.77
C LEU A 570 -7.14 -24.08 30.26
N VAL A 571 -8.14 -24.07 31.12
CA VAL A 571 -8.03 -24.06 32.57
C VAL A 571 -9.13 -24.89 33.21
N SER A 572 -8.88 -25.45 34.38
CA SER A 572 -9.87 -26.20 35.17
C SER A 572 -10.82 -25.28 35.92
N ASP A 573 -12.01 -25.81 36.27
CA ASP A 573 -13.01 -25.09 37.08
C ASP A 573 -12.48 -24.67 38.45
N GLU A 574 -11.52 -25.42 39.01
CA GLU A 574 -10.93 -25.15 40.32
C GLU A 574 -10.04 -23.90 40.31
N ASN A 575 -9.44 -23.55 39.14
CA ASN A 575 -8.43 -22.52 39.04
C ASN A 575 -8.94 -21.18 38.49
N ILE A 576 -10.25 -21.03 38.22
CA ILE A 576 -10.82 -19.78 37.68
C ILE A 576 -10.98 -18.65 38.70
N GLU A 577 -10.80 -18.91 40.03
CA GLU A 577 -10.88 -17.86 41.05
C GLU A 577 -9.62 -17.02 41.09
N PHE A 578 -9.77 -15.71 41.37
CA PHE A 578 -8.63 -14.81 41.47
C PHE A 578 -7.65 -15.20 42.57
N SER A 579 -8.16 -15.80 43.66
CA SER A 579 -7.34 -16.34 44.78
C SER A 579 -6.38 -17.45 44.34
N ARG A 580 -6.65 -18.08 43.23
CA ARG A 580 -5.86 -19.17 42.63
C ARG A 580 -5.16 -18.75 41.34
N PHE A 581 -4.91 -17.47 41.17
CA PHE A 581 -4.24 -16.96 39.96
C PHE A 581 -2.86 -17.59 39.69
N PRO A 582 -2.01 -17.91 40.67
CA PRO A 582 -0.77 -18.63 40.41
C PRO A 582 -0.99 -20.01 39.76
N GLU A 583 -1.98 -20.76 40.28
CA GLU A 583 -2.35 -22.09 39.72
C GLU A 583 -2.96 -21.95 38.32
N PHE A 584 -3.89 -21.00 38.14
CA PHE A 584 -4.45 -20.63 36.84
C PHE A 584 -3.35 -20.33 35.82
N TYR A 585 -2.40 -19.46 36.18
CA TYR A 585 -1.31 -19.06 35.31
C TYR A 585 -0.47 -20.26 34.88
N ASN A 586 -0.05 -21.09 35.85
CA ASN A 586 0.81 -22.24 35.56
C ASN A 586 0.08 -23.32 34.74
N GLU A 587 -1.17 -23.62 35.08
CA GLU A 587 -1.97 -24.58 34.32
C GLU A 587 -2.15 -24.14 32.86
N ARG A 588 -2.60 -22.89 32.69
CA ARG A 588 -2.85 -22.34 31.36
C ARG A 588 -1.56 -22.18 30.54
N ARG A 589 -0.47 -21.75 31.20
CA ARG A 589 0.84 -21.67 30.55
C ARG A 589 1.28 -23.03 30.00
N ASN A 590 1.15 -24.08 30.80
CA ASN A 590 1.49 -25.44 30.39
C ASN A 590 0.60 -25.94 29.23
N ALA A 591 -0.71 -25.71 29.32
CA ALA A 591 -1.65 -26.09 28.26
C ALA A 591 -1.36 -25.36 26.95
N LEU A 592 -1.05 -24.05 26.99
CA LEU A 592 -0.65 -23.26 25.84
C LEU A 592 0.69 -23.74 25.25
N LYS A 593 1.65 -24.09 26.12
CA LYS A 593 2.93 -24.70 25.69
C LYS A 593 2.70 -26.00 24.92
N GLN A 594 1.91 -26.90 25.45
CA GLN A 594 1.56 -28.17 24.77
C GLN A 594 0.85 -27.92 23.44
N ARG A 595 -0.04 -26.93 23.37
CA ARG A 595 -0.72 -26.54 22.12
C ARG A 595 0.26 -26.01 21.07
N LEU A 596 1.28 -25.25 21.45
CA LEU A 596 2.36 -24.81 20.53
C LEU A 596 3.19 -26.01 20.07
N LEU A 597 3.65 -26.85 21.01
CA LEU A 597 4.48 -28.03 20.71
C LEU A 597 3.83 -29.00 19.72
N SER A 598 2.52 -29.16 19.78
CA SER A 598 1.77 -30.01 18.84
C SER A 598 1.74 -29.50 17.39
N ARG A 599 2.22 -28.26 17.13
CA ARG A 599 2.10 -27.57 15.84
C ARG A 599 3.42 -27.20 15.20
N VAL A 600 4.55 -27.42 15.89
CA VAL A 600 5.87 -26.99 15.43
C VAL A 600 6.91 -28.11 15.54
N PHE A 601 7.94 -28.05 14.73
CA PHE A 601 9.09 -28.94 14.86
C PHE A 601 10.03 -28.45 15.96
N LEU A 602 10.45 -29.35 16.84
CA LEU A 602 11.41 -29.06 17.90
C LEU A 602 12.86 -29.23 17.44
N THR A 603 13.73 -28.41 17.94
CA THR A 603 15.18 -28.63 17.87
C THR A 603 15.53 -29.78 18.82
N THR A 604 15.99 -30.92 18.32
CA THR A 604 16.52 -32.00 19.20
C THR A 604 17.80 -31.54 19.86
N LYS A 605 17.98 -31.81 21.16
CA LYS A 605 19.13 -31.37 21.97
C LYS A 605 20.53 -31.92 21.52
N ILE A 606 20.64 -32.61 20.38
CA ILE A 606 21.83 -33.33 19.94
C ILE A 606 22.79 -32.47 19.12
N ASP A 607 22.47 -31.23 18.77
CA ASP A 607 23.29 -30.41 17.87
C ASP A 607 24.09 -29.29 18.56
N SER A 608 24.73 -29.58 19.70
CA SER A 608 25.69 -28.67 20.37
C SER A 608 27.14 -28.88 19.93
N SER A 609 27.37 -29.08 18.66
CA SER A 609 28.74 -28.98 18.09
C SER A 609 28.84 -27.66 17.34
N PRO A 610 29.79 -26.77 17.64
CA PRO A 610 29.94 -25.54 16.88
C PRO A 610 30.43 -25.88 15.48
N SER A 611 29.57 -25.66 14.47
CA SER A 611 30.04 -25.66 13.08
C SER A 611 30.96 -24.46 12.90
N THR A 612 32.18 -24.71 12.47
CA THR A 612 33.13 -23.71 12.00
C THR A 612 32.46 -22.82 10.97
N MET A 613 32.44 -21.52 11.25
CA MET A 613 32.05 -20.49 10.31
C MET A 613 32.97 -20.55 9.09
N ASP A 614 32.44 -20.91 7.94
CA ASP A 614 32.96 -20.45 6.66
C ASP A 614 32.42 -19.04 6.40
N THR A 615 33.30 -18.09 6.58
CA THR A 615 33.12 -16.70 6.22
C THR A 615 33.38 -16.57 4.73
N ASP A 616 32.33 -16.66 3.91
CA ASP A 616 32.38 -16.13 2.55
C ASP A 616 31.84 -14.69 2.59
N GLU A 617 32.74 -13.76 2.95
CA GLU A 617 32.65 -12.37 2.57
C GLU A 617 32.98 -12.23 1.09
N GLU A 618 32.03 -12.32 0.20
CA GLU A 618 32.17 -11.73 -1.14
C GLU A 618 31.97 -10.22 -1.07
N ILE A 619 33.11 -9.55 -1.09
CA ILE A 619 33.26 -8.12 -1.34
C ILE A 619 32.70 -7.83 -2.75
N LEU A 620 31.58 -7.13 -2.80
CA LEU A 620 31.13 -6.45 -4.02
C LEU A 620 31.78 -5.07 -4.07
N THR A 621 32.89 -4.97 -4.77
CA THR A 621 33.38 -3.73 -5.38
C THR A 621 32.90 -3.71 -6.83
N ASP A 622 32.38 -2.52 -7.20
CA ASP A 622 31.98 -1.94 -8.48
C ASP A 622 30.52 -2.07 -8.87
#